data_e57eb557e0ec71ea089bb3170ac5d435
#
_entry.id   e57eb557e0ec71ea089bb3170ac5d435
#
_cell.length_a   1.000
_cell.length_b   1.000
_cell.length_c   1.000
_cell.angle_alpha   90.00
_cell.angle_beta   90.00
_cell.angle_gamma   90.00
#
_symmetry.space_group_name_H-M   'P 1'
#
loop_
_entity.id
_entity.type
_entity.pdbx_description
1 polymer ?
#
loop_
_entity_poly.entity_id
_entity_poly.type
_entity_poly.pdbx_seq_one_letter_code
_entity_poly.pdbx_strand_id
1 'polypeptide(L)'
;LKQVYRGRIKEYVDKYPTAKYVGDGAKPWFEKGDIALPCATQNELNEEQAKALVANGVIAVAEGANMPTTPGAIRVFQEAKILYSPGKASNAGGVSVSGLEMSQNSERLSWTAEEVDAKLLWIMENIHENCVKYGTEPDGYVNYVKGANVAGFMKVAKAIMAQGVV
;
A
#
# COMPACT_ATOMS: atom_id res chain seq x y z
N LEU A 1 -20.68 -9.55 -8.88
CA LEU A 1 -21.77 -9.25 -7.93
C LEU A 1 -22.04 -7.75 -7.88
N LYS A 2 -21.12 -6.92 -7.39
CA LYS A 2 -21.35 -5.47 -7.21
C LYS A 2 -21.57 -4.71 -8.53
N GLN A 3 -20.74 -4.94 -9.55
CA GLN A 3 -20.81 -4.18 -10.80
C GLN A 3 -22.00 -4.55 -11.67
N VAL A 4 -22.35 -5.82 -11.76
CA VAL A 4 -23.42 -6.30 -12.65
C VAL A 4 -24.78 -6.29 -11.97
N TYR A 5 -24.86 -6.80 -10.74
CA TYR A 5 -26.14 -6.98 -10.03
C TYR A 5 -26.39 -5.95 -8.93
N ARG A 6 -25.43 -5.05 -8.66
CA ARG A 6 -25.44 -4.10 -7.53
C ARG A 6 -25.72 -4.77 -6.17
N GLY A 7 -25.43 -6.08 -6.07
CA GLY A 7 -25.64 -6.91 -4.88
C GLY A 7 -24.68 -6.59 -3.75
N ARG A 8 -25.00 -7.09 -2.58
CA ARG A 8 -24.14 -6.98 -1.40
C ARG A 8 -23.21 -8.20 -1.30
N ILE A 9 -22.04 -8.01 -0.69
CA ILE A 9 -21.04 -9.09 -0.57
C ILE A 9 -21.58 -10.30 0.23
N LYS A 10 -22.55 -10.09 1.13
CA LYS A 10 -23.22 -11.18 1.86
C LYS A 10 -23.88 -12.22 0.93
N GLU A 11 -24.34 -11.79 -0.24
CA GLU A 11 -24.98 -12.67 -1.25
C GLU A 11 -23.94 -13.62 -1.92
N TYR A 12 -22.64 -13.42 -1.66
CA TYR A 12 -21.60 -14.30 -2.18
C TYR A 12 -21.70 -15.71 -1.65
N VAL A 13 -22.12 -15.87 -0.39
CA VAL A 13 -22.27 -17.19 0.23
C VAL A 13 -23.41 -18.02 -0.37
N ASP A 14 -24.41 -17.37 -0.97
CA ASP A 14 -25.51 -18.07 -1.64
C ASP A 14 -25.01 -18.84 -2.88
N LYS A 15 -24.00 -18.26 -3.56
CA LYS A 15 -23.36 -18.86 -4.72
C LYS A 15 -22.19 -19.79 -4.37
N TYR A 16 -21.50 -19.49 -3.28
CA TYR A 16 -20.33 -20.23 -2.80
C TYR A 16 -20.51 -20.64 -1.34
N PRO A 17 -21.21 -21.75 -1.08
CA PRO A 17 -21.59 -22.18 0.28
C PRO A 17 -20.42 -22.49 1.23
N THR A 18 -19.21 -22.70 0.68
CA THR A 18 -17.99 -22.88 1.47
C THR A 18 -17.43 -21.57 2.01
N ALA A 19 -17.88 -20.43 1.48
CA ALA A 19 -17.46 -19.13 1.95
C ALA A 19 -18.20 -18.77 3.25
N LYS A 20 -17.47 -18.10 4.17
CA LYS A 20 -18.04 -17.58 5.43
C LYS A 20 -18.22 -16.06 5.28
N TYR A 21 -19.42 -15.59 5.51
CA TYR A 21 -19.69 -14.16 5.64
C TYR A 21 -19.67 -13.75 7.12
N VAL A 22 -18.86 -12.77 7.45
CA VAL A 22 -18.85 -12.13 8.77
C VAL A 22 -19.43 -10.72 8.60
N GLY A 23 -20.58 -10.47 9.21
CA GLY A 23 -21.36 -9.25 9.01
C GLY A 23 -21.11 -8.16 10.04
N ASP A 24 -22.01 -7.19 10.06
CA ASP A 24 -22.20 -6.17 11.09
C ASP A 24 -20.96 -5.30 11.39
N GLY A 25 -20.25 -4.89 10.33
CA GLY A 25 -19.09 -4.03 10.44
C GLY A 25 -17.82 -4.72 10.94
N ALA A 26 -17.85 -6.06 11.08
CA ALA A 26 -16.66 -6.82 11.37
C ALA A 26 -15.59 -6.63 10.31
N LYS A 27 -14.34 -6.54 10.75
CA LYS A 27 -13.18 -6.37 9.91
C LYS A 27 -12.37 -7.67 9.86
N PRO A 28 -11.65 -7.98 8.76
CA PRO A 28 -10.96 -9.25 8.58
C PRO A 28 -9.66 -9.38 9.40
N TRP A 29 -9.25 -8.34 10.13
CA TRP A 29 -7.93 -8.25 10.74
C TRP A 29 -7.67 -9.24 11.89
N PHE A 30 -8.70 -9.97 12.34
CA PHE A 30 -8.58 -11.06 13.33
C PHE A 30 -8.45 -12.45 12.69
N GLU A 31 -8.65 -12.55 11.37
CA GLU A 31 -8.50 -13.81 10.64
C GLU A 31 -7.01 -14.07 10.34
N LYS A 32 -6.65 -15.36 10.29
CA LYS A 32 -5.28 -15.77 9.98
C LYS A 32 -4.98 -15.58 8.49
N GLY A 33 -3.85 -14.97 8.19
CA GLY A 33 -3.35 -14.78 6.84
C GLY A 33 -1.88 -14.38 6.85
N ASP A 34 -1.19 -14.64 5.76
CA ASP A 34 0.24 -14.33 5.62
C ASP A 34 0.46 -12.84 5.26
N ILE A 35 -0.46 -12.26 4.49
CA ILE A 35 -0.37 -10.88 3.99
C ILE A 35 -1.68 -10.14 4.30
N ALA A 36 -1.57 -8.92 4.79
CA ALA A 36 -2.71 -8.03 5.00
C ALA A 36 -2.65 -6.82 4.04
N LEU A 37 -3.75 -6.57 3.34
CA LEU A 37 -3.87 -5.48 2.37
C LEU A 37 -5.04 -4.56 2.75
N PRO A 38 -4.82 -3.56 3.62
CA PRO A 38 -5.85 -2.59 3.96
C PRO A 38 -6.08 -1.61 2.78
N CYS A 39 -7.19 -1.80 2.09
CA CYS A 39 -7.50 -1.13 0.82
C CYS A 39 -8.84 -0.37 0.83
N ALA A 40 -9.52 -0.23 1.99
CA ALA A 40 -10.86 0.32 2.03
C ALA A 40 -10.89 1.80 2.44
N THR A 41 -10.60 2.10 3.69
CA THR A 41 -10.79 3.45 4.24
C THR A 41 -9.67 3.86 5.19
N GLN A 42 -9.56 5.17 5.37
CA GLN A 42 -8.66 5.76 6.37
C GLN A 42 -8.96 5.21 7.78
N ASN A 43 -7.91 4.94 8.55
CA ASN A 43 -7.97 4.44 9.94
C ASN A 43 -8.80 3.15 10.11
N GLU A 44 -8.81 2.29 9.10
CA GLU A 44 -9.56 1.04 9.18
C GLU A 44 -8.87 -0.05 10.03
N LEU A 45 -7.55 0.05 10.24
CA LEU A 45 -6.75 -0.91 10.99
C LEU A 45 -6.15 -0.23 12.23
N ASN A 46 -6.62 -0.62 13.40
CA ASN A 46 -6.18 -0.06 14.67
C ASN A 46 -5.12 -0.93 15.37
N GLU A 47 -4.63 -0.45 16.53
CA GLU A 47 -3.55 -1.10 17.28
C GLU A 47 -3.89 -2.52 17.74
N GLU A 48 -5.12 -2.75 18.21
CA GLU A 48 -5.59 -4.07 18.67
C GLU A 48 -5.58 -5.08 17.51
N GLN A 49 -6.09 -4.65 16.37
CA GLN A 49 -6.11 -5.44 15.15
C GLN A 49 -4.71 -5.74 14.62
N ALA A 50 -3.79 -4.78 14.71
CA ALA A 50 -2.39 -5.00 14.35
C ALA A 50 -1.72 -6.04 15.26
N LYS A 51 -1.96 -5.99 16.57
CA LYS A 51 -1.49 -7.01 17.52
C LYS A 51 -2.05 -8.40 17.18
N ALA A 52 -3.32 -8.48 16.79
CA ALA A 52 -3.94 -9.72 16.35
C ALA A 52 -3.29 -10.28 15.07
N LEU A 53 -3.06 -9.43 14.06
CA LEU A 53 -2.37 -9.83 12.82
C LEU A 53 -0.97 -10.37 13.09
N VAL A 54 -0.19 -9.68 13.95
CA VAL A 54 1.16 -10.14 14.34
C VAL A 54 1.09 -11.48 15.07
N ALA A 55 0.17 -11.62 16.03
CA ALA A 55 -0.04 -12.88 16.76
C ALA A 55 -0.47 -14.03 15.84
N ASN A 56 -1.21 -13.75 14.78
CA ASN A 56 -1.63 -14.70 13.76
C ASN A 56 -0.54 -15.04 12.74
N GLY A 57 0.63 -14.40 12.81
CA GLY A 57 1.78 -14.72 11.99
C GLY A 57 1.83 -13.98 10.63
N VAL A 58 1.19 -12.82 10.51
CA VAL A 58 1.32 -11.99 9.30
C VAL A 58 2.79 -11.64 9.06
N ILE A 59 3.25 -11.78 7.83
CA ILE A 59 4.64 -11.49 7.43
C ILE A 59 4.77 -10.15 6.71
N ALA A 60 3.70 -9.68 6.08
CA ALA A 60 3.71 -8.42 5.36
C ALA A 60 2.36 -7.70 5.43
N VAL A 61 2.42 -6.38 5.49
CA VAL A 61 1.26 -5.49 5.39
C VAL A 61 1.56 -4.42 4.35
N ALA A 62 0.71 -4.25 3.34
CA ALA A 62 0.87 -3.22 2.33
C ALA A 62 -0.43 -2.41 2.16
N GLU A 63 -0.34 -1.11 2.38
CA GLU A 63 -1.49 -0.21 2.32
C GLU A 63 -1.89 0.09 0.87
N GLY A 64 -3.13 -0.25 0.50
CA GLY A 64 -3.73 0.18 -0.76
C GLY A 64 -4.60 1.42 -0.62
N ALA A 65 -5.15 1.67 0.57
CA ALA A 65 -5.89 2.89 0.87
C ALA A 65 -4.96 4.03 1.31
N ASN A 66 -5.50 5.24 1.41
CA ASN A 66 -4.80 6.38 1.98
C ASN A 66 -4.89 6.32 3.51
N MET A 67 -3.75 6.12 4.17
CA MET A 67 -3.62 6.15 5.63
C MET A 67 -4.59 5.19 6.37
N PRO A 68 -4.70 3.91 5.95
CA PRO A 68 -5.66 2.98 6.54
C PRO A 68 -5.25 2.51 7.94
N THR A 69 -3.94 2.52 8.23
CA THR A 69 -3.37 2.04 9.47
C THR A 69 -3.14 3.19 10.45
N THR A 70 -3.64 3.06 11.67
CA THR A 70 -3.45 4.09 12.69
C THR A 70 -1.98 4.16 13.17
N PRO A 71 -1.50 5.31 13.70
CA PRO A 71 -0.12 5.43 14.19
C PRO A 71 0.25 4.38 15.25
N GLY A 72 -0.71 3.98 16.11
CA GLY A 72 -0.51 2.91 17.09
C GLY A 72 -0.26 1.56 16.42
N ALA A 73 -1.03 1.24 15.40
CA ALA A 73 -0.87 0.00 14.62
C ALA A 73 0.45 -0.04 13.85
N ILE A 74 0.87 1.09 13.27
CA ILE A 74 2.17 1.19 12.57
C ILE A 74 3.32 0.86 13.54
N ARG A 75 3.29 1.38 14.78
CA ARG A 75 4.30 1.06 15.79
C ARG A 75 4.36 -0.43 16.10
N VAL A 76 3.21 -1.08 16.25
CA VAL A 76 3.14 -2.53 16.47
C VAL A 76 3.84 -3.31 15.34
N PHE A 77 3.59 -2.98 14.09
CA PHE A 77 4.24 -3.64 12.96
C PHE A 77 5.76 -3.39 12.92
N GLN A 78 6.20 -2.16 13.20
CA GLN A 78 7.62 -1.81 13.22
C GLN A 78 8.36 -2.52 14.37
N GLU A 79 7.78 -2.55 15.58
CA GLU A 79 8.35 -3.25 16.74
C GLU A 79 8.44 -4.76 16.53
N ALA A 80 7.45 -5.34 15.87
CA ALA A 80 7.45 -6.75 15.48
C ALA A 80 8.31 -7.05 14.23
N LYS A 81 8.91 -6.02 13.61
CA LYS A 81 9.70 -6.13 12.37
C LYS A 81 8.94 -6.79 11.21
N ILE A 82 7.64 -6.59 11.13
CA ILE A 82 6.82 -6.98 9.99
C ILE A 82 7.17 -6.09 8.79
N LEU A 83 7.18 -6.65 7.59
CA LEU A 83 7.34 -5.86 6.36
C LEU A 83 6.10 -4.99 6.15
N TYR A 84 6.15 -3.77 6.62
CA TYR A 84 5.05 -2.82 6.54
C TYR A 84 5.34 -1.73 5.52
N SER A 85 4.60 -1.71 4.41
CA SER A 85 4.69 -0.69 3.36
C SER A 85 3.60 0.38 3.53
N PRO A 86 3.97 1.64 3.79
CA PRO A 86 3.01 2.73 3.93
C PRO A 86 2.34 3.08 2.61
N GLY A 87 1.10 3.58 2.66
CA GLY A 87 0.32 3.95 1.48
C GLY A 87 1.05 4.86 0.51
N LYS A 88 1.79 5.84 1.01
CA LYS A 88 2.61 6.76 0.17
C LYS A 88 3.60 6.05 -0.77
N ALA A 89 3.94 4.79 -0.50
CA ALA A 89 4.76 3.96 -1.37
C ALA A 89 3.90 2.91 -2.09
N SER A 90 3.19 2.06 -1.36
CA SER A 90 2.47 0.92 -1.93
C SER A 90 1.21 1.29 -2.73
N ASN A 91 0.56 2.41 -2.45
CA ASN A 91 -0.60 2.85 -3.23
C ASN A 91 -0.27 3.84 -4.37
N ALA A 92 1.01 4.12 -4.60
CA ALA A 92 1.45 5.09 -5.60
C ALA A 92 1.09 4.73 -7.05
N GLY A 93 0.68 3.48 -7.30
CA GLY A 93 0.26 3.03 -8.63
C GLY A 93 -0.88 3.85 -9.22
N GLY A 94 -1.90 4.19 -8.43
CA GLY A 94 -3.02 5.00 -8.89
C GLY A 94 -2.62 6.37 -9.39
N VAL A 95 -1.84 7.12 -8.60
CA VAL A 95 -1.35 8.45 -9.01
C VAL A 95 -0.34 8.37 -10.14
N SER A 96 0.44 7.30 -10.22
CA SER A 96 1.39 7.08 -11.31
C SER A 96 0.67 6.93 -12.65
N VAL A 97 -0.40 6.14 -12.69
CA VAL A 97 -1.24 5.99 -13.91
C VAL A 97 -1.89 7.32 -14.29
N SER A 98 -2.37 8.09 -13.33
CA SER A 98 -2.89 9.44 -13.60
C SER A 98 -1.81 10.36 -14.20
N GLY A 99 -0.59 10.29 -13.71
CA GLY A 99 0.55 11.02 -14.30
C GLY A 99 0.87 10.55 -15.72
N LEU A 100 0.84 9.27 -16.00
CA LEU A 100 1.01 8.71 -17.34
C LEU A 100 -0.11 9.15 -18.29
N GLU A 101 -1.36 9.18 -17.81
CA GLU A 101 -2.51 9.69 -18.57
C GLU A 101 -2.31 11.18 -18.95
N MET A 102 -1.91 12.01 -17.99
CA MET A 102 -1.60 13.42 -18.26
C MET A 102 -0.49 13.58 -19.30
N SER A 103 0.55 12.77 -19.22
CA SER A 103 1.66 12.78 -20.20
C SER A 103 1.17 12.40 -21.60
N GLN A 104 0.43 11.30 -21.71
CA GLN A 104 -0.16 10.82 -22.96
C GLN A 104 -1.07 11.88 -23.60
N ASN A 105 -1.92 12.53 -22.78
CA ASN A 105 -2.80 13.59 -23.25
C ASN A 105 -2.02 14.82 -23.74
N SER A 106 -0.94 15.18 -23.08
CA SER A 106 -0.07 16.30 -23.48
C SER A 106 0.66 16.02 -24.78
N GLU A 107 1.10 14.79 -25.00
CA GLU A 107 1.74 14.34 -26.23
C GLU A 107 0.73 14.15 -27.37
N ARG A 108 -0.57 14.08 -27.07
CA ARG A 108 -1.66 13.78 -28.02
C ARG A 108 -1.49 12.41 -28.71
N LEU A 109 -0.94 11.46 -27.99
CA LEU A 109 -0.74 10.08 -28.40
C LEU A 109 -1.57 9.13 -27.54
N SER A 110 -1.73 7.91 -28.02
CA SER A 110 -2.33 6.83 -27.26
C SER A 110 -1.32 5.70 -27.11
N TRP A 111 -1.09 5.29 -25.87
CA TRP A 111 -0.28 4.12 -25.56
C TRP A 111 -1.16 2.87 -25.44
N THR A 112 -0.60 1.72 -25.73
CA THR A 112 -1.29 0.45 -25.50
C THR A 112 -1.37 0.13 -23.99
N ALA A 113 -2.23 -0.81 -23.62
CA ALA A 113 -2.33 -1.24 -22.22
C ALA A 113 -1.00 -1.82 -21.73
N GLU A 114 -0.30 -2.56 -22.58
CA GLU A 114 1.01 -3.17 -22.28
C GLU A 114 2.10 -2.11 -22.04
N GLU A 115 2.10 -1.04 -22.83
CA GLU A 115 3.04 0.08 -22.64
C GLU A 115 2.79 0.81 -21.32
N VAL A 116 1.54 1.03 -20.96
CA VAL A 116 1.17 1.66 -19.69
C VAL A 116 1.54 0.75 -18.51
N ASP A 117 1.25 -0.55 -18.61
CA ASP A 117 1.56 -1.53 -17.58
C ASP A 117 3.07 -1.66 -17.34
N ALA A 118 3.87 -1.72 -18.41
CA ALA A 118 5.33 -1.75 -18.31
C ALA A 118 5.90 -0.49 -17.63
N LYS A 119 5.35 0.70 -17.94
CA LYS A 119 5.75 1.96 -17.29
C LYS A 119 5.36 1.96 -15.81
N LEU A 120 4.15 1.47 -15.48
CA LEU A 120 3.67 1.36 -14.11
C LEU A 120 4.55 0.41 -13.29
N LEU A 121 4.85 -0.77 -13.83
CA LEU A 121 5.74 -1.74 -13.19
C LEU A 121 7.09 -1.11 -12.86
N TRP A 122 7.74 -0.49 -13.85
CA TRP A 122 9.02 0.20 -13.66
C TRP A 122 8.94 1.28 -12.56
N ILE A 123 7.86 2.08 -12.51
CA ILE A 123 7.67 3.10 -11.48
C ILE A 123 7.58 2.44 -10.09
N MET A 124 6.80 1.38 -9.95
CA MET A 124 6.60 0.71 -8.67
C MET A 124 7.86 -0.01 -8.19
N GLU A 125 8.62 -0.64 -9.09
CA GLU A 125 9.93 -1.22 -8.78
C GLU A 125 10.91 -0.15 -8.28
N ASN A 126 11.03 0.99 -8.95
CA ASN A 126 11.87 2.11 -8.49
C ASN A 126 11.45 2.64 -7.11
N ILE A 127 10.14 2.71 -6.81
CA ILE A 127 9.66 3.10 -5.48
C ILE A 127 10.12 2.07 -4.43
N HIS A 128 9.96 0.79 -4.72
CA HIS A 128 10.40 -0.29 -3.86
C HIS A 128 11.91 -0.24 -3.60
N GLU A 129 12.72 -0.16 -4.65
CA GLU A 129 14.18 -0.08 -4.55
C GLU A 129 14.64 1.11 -3.69
N ASN A 130 14.01 2.27 -3.88
CA ASN A 130 14.31 3.44 -3.05
C ASN A 130 13.91 3.24 -1.59
N CYS A 131 12.77 2.59 -1.31
CA CYS A 131 12.38 2.25 0.05
C CYS A 131 13.39 1.29 0.70
N VAL A 132 13.83 0.26 -0.01
CA VAL A 132 14.86 -0.69 0.45
C VAL A 132 16.18 0.04 0.70
N LYS A 133 16.65 0.82 -0.28
CA LYS A 133 17.93 1.54 -0.21
C LYS A 133 18.05 2.44 1.02
N TYR A 134 17.00 3.17 1.35
CA TYR A 134 17.01 4.12 2.47
C TYR A 134 16.42 3.56 3.76
N GLY A 135 15.73 2.43 3.69
CA GLY A 135 15.04 1.82 4.84
C GLY A 135 15.71 0.63 5.45
N THR A 136 16.73 0.05 4.80
CA THR A 136 17.44 -1.12 5.34
C THR A 136 18.20 -0.75 6.60
N GLU A 137 17.94 -1.47 7.68
CA GLU A 137 18.60 -1.35 8.97
C GLU A 137 19.84 -2.26 9.06
N PRO A 138 20.74 -2.03 10.02
CA PRO A 138 21.96 -2.84 10.17
C PRO A 138 21.74 -4.35 10.37
N ASP A 139 20.57 -4.73 10.88
CA ASP A 139 20.18 -6.12 11.10
C ASP A 139 19.50 -6.77 9.87
N GLY A 140 19.41 -6.04 8.77
CA GLY A 140 18.79 -6.49 7.53
C GLY A 140 17.27 -6.25 7.44
N TYR A 141 16.63 -5.75 8.51
CA TYR A 141 15.23 -5.35 8.45
C TYR A 141 15.03 -4.17 7.52
N VAL A 142 13.98 -4.22 6.69
CA VAL A 142 13.62 -3.11 5.80
C VAL A 142 12.47 -2.31 6.43
N ASN A 143 12.79 -1.15 6.98
CA ASN A 143 11.83 -0.19 7.47
C ASN A 143 11.30 0.68 6.31
N TYR A 144 10.25 0.23 5.64
CA TYR A 144 9.66 0.94 4.50
C TYR A 144 9.12 2.33 4.84
N VAL A 145 8.68 2.57 6.08
CA VAL A 145 8.24 3.91 6.53
C VAL A 145 9.40 4.89 6.49
N LYS A 146 10.54 4.51 7.07
CA LYS A 146 11.79 5.28 7.02
C LYS A 146 12.25 5.44 5.57
N GLY A 147 12.28 4.35 4.82
CA GLY A 147 12.72 4.32 3.43
C GLY A 147 11.95 5.29 2.55
N ALA A 148 10.63 5.24 2.60
CA ALA A 148 9.75 6.13 1.85
C ALA A 148 9.94 7.61 2.23
N ASN A 149 10.07 7.92 3.53
CA ASN A 149 10.27 9.28 4.01
C ASN A 149 11.62 9.84 3.56
N VAL A 150 12.69 9.07 3.74
CA VAL A 150 14.06 9.50 3.37
C VAL A 150 14.19 9.63 1.85
N ALA A 151 13.63 8.70 1.07
CA ALA A 151 13.64 8.78 -0.39
C ALA A 151 12.98 10.08 -0.90
N GLY A 152 11.80 10.40 -0.37
CA GLY A 152 11.08 11.64 -0.70
C GLY A 152 11.87 12.89 -0.29
N PHE A 153 12.41 12.92 0.93
CA PHE A 153 13.23 14.01 1.42
C PHE A 153 14.49 14.22 0.57
N MET A 154 15.20 13.16 0.21
CA MET A 154 16.43 13.25 -0.58
C MET A 154 16.22 13.85 -1.96
N LYS A 155 15.06 13.62 -2.57
CA LYS A 155 14.70 14.24 -3.85
C LYS A 155 14.62 15.77 -3.73
N VAL A 156 13.94 16.25 -2.69
CA VAL A 156 13.80 17.69 -2.41
C VAL A 156 15.12 18.30 -1.97
N ALA A 157 15.84 17.66 -1.06
CA ALA A 157 17.13 18.14 -0.55
C ALA A 157 18.15 18.33 -1.68
N LYS A 158 18.24 17.37 -2.63
CA LYS A 158 19.13 17.50 -3.80
C LYS A 158 18.74 18.68 -4.68
N ALA A 159 17.46 18.94 -4.88
CA ALA A 159 16.98 20.08 -5.65
C ALA A 159 17.36 21.41 -4.97
N ILE A 160 17.16 21.51 -3.65
CA ILE A 160 17.54 22.68 -2.86
C ILE A 160 19.07 22.92 -2.95
N MET A 161 19.87 21.87 -2.80
CA MET A 161 21.32 21.97 -2.89
C MET A 161 21.79 22.43 -4.29
N ALA A 162 21.09 22.02 -5.34
CA ALA A 162 21.43 22.39 -6.72
C ALA A 162 20.98 23.82 -7.07
N GLN A 163 19.89 24.28 -6.53
CA GLN A 163 19.28 25.59 -6.85
C GLN A 163 19.57 26.67 -5.81
N GLY A 164 20.02 26.30 -4.62
CA GLY A 164 20.15 27.18 -3.49
C GLY A 164 18.82 27.37 -2.74
N VAL A 165 18.87 28.10 -1.63
CA VAL A 165 17.70 28.53 -0.87
C VAL A 165 17.21 29.83 -1.49
N VAL A 166 16.06 29.80 -2.12
CA VAL A 166 15.42 30.96 -2.80
C VAL A 166 14.40 31.58 -1.86
#